data_33c50ca0f0b8a8ab7294c802f61136e4
#
_entry.id   33c50ca0f0b8a8ab7294c802f61136e4
#
_cell.length_a   1.000
_cell.length_b   1.000
_cell.length_c   1.000
_cell.angle_alpha   90.00
_cell.angle_beta   90.00
_cell.angle_gamma   90.00
#
_symmetry.space_group_name_H-M   'P 1'
#
loop_
_entity.id
_entity.type
_entity.pdbx_description
1 polymer ?
#
loop_
_entity_poly.entity_id
_entity_poly.type
_entity_poly.pdbx_seq_one_letter_code
_entity_poly.pdbx_strand_id
1 'polypeptide(L)'
;MSYEFDFKAAQAYDSFFEKGGARHRLDLEIKLISSLISPIPGKRLLDIGCGTGLSLEPFVALGMNLTGVDPSAYMLDKAAERLGHRVDLHRGTAEDLPFDDNSFDTALLFFSLEFSNRPAKAIEEACRVAREQVVIGVHNRYAPQNMARRLKGFFFPDMYSHAHFFSVWELKIMMNSILGKVPVKWRTTVQFPFLSGSLISKLESLRFIQWSYWGSFIGMRIKPVPKFRTRPLVLKTRNHKINEPAAGLALGFRIKE
;
A
#
# COMPACT_ATOMS: atom_id res chain seq x y z
N MET A 1 18.57 -1.01 2.37
CA MET A 1 17.88 0.14 1.77
C MET A 1 16.92 -0.42 0.75
N SER A 2 15.66 0.03 0.70
CA SER A 2 14.72 -0.29 -0.38
C SER A 2 15.30 0.24 -1.70
N TYR A 3 14.98 -0.42 -2.81
CA TYR A 3 15.41 0.07 -4.12
C TYR A 3 14.74 1.44 -4.37
N GLU A 4 15.54 2.46 -4.54
CA GLU A 4 15.08 3.82 -4.84
C GLU A 4 15.34 4.10 -6.33
N PHE A 5 14.29 4.44 -7.06
CA PHE A 5 14.41 4.77 -8.48
C PHE A 5 15.11 6.11 -8.66
N ASP A 6 16.21 6.12 -9.39
CA ASP A 6 16.91 7.34 -9.80
C ASP A 6 16.17 8.04 -10.96
N PHE A 7 16.70 9.18 -11.41
CA PHE A 7 16.11 9.97 -12.51
C PHE A 7 15.95 9.16 -13.79
N LYS A 8 16.98 8.38 -14.18
CA LYS A 8 16.95 7.56 -15.42
C LYS A 8 15.93 6.45 -15.30
N ALA A 9 15.85 5.80 -14.15
CA ALA A 9 14.89 4.73 -13.89
C ALA A 9 13.44 5.26 -13.89
N ALA A 10 13.20 6.45 -13.31
CA ALA A 10 11.88 7.08 -13.33
C ALA A 10 11.43 7.43 -14.77
N GLN A 11 12.33 7.98 -15.59
CA GLN A 11 12.04 8.27 -16.99
C GLN A 11 11.80 6.99 -17.82
N ALA A 12 12.61 5.96 -17.60
CA ALA A 12 12.46 4.66 -18.25
C ALA A 12 11.16 3.96 -17.88
N TYR A 13 10.71 4.12 -16.61
CA TYR A 13 9.45 3.58 -16.12
C TYR A 13 8.25 4.12 -16.89
N ASP A 14 8.12 5.44 -17.02
CA ASP A 14 7.04 6.07 -17.80
C ASP A 14 7.07 5.64 -19.27
N SER A 15 8.25 5.74 -19.90
CA SER A 15 8.42 5.35 -21.30
C SER A 15 8.09 3.87 -21.57
N PHE A 16 8.27 3.00 -20.58
CA PHE A 16 7.87 1.60 -20.68
C PHE A 16 6.36 1.44 -20.78
N PHE A 17 5.60 2.16 -19.95
CA PHE A 17 4.14 2.07 -19.94
C PHE A 17 3.44 2.89 -21.03
N GLU A 18 4.13 3.78 -21.73
CA GLU A 18 3.62 4.46 -22.93
C GLU A 18 3.52 3.52 -24.15
N LYS A 19 4.28 2.42 -24.15
CA LYS A 19 4.26 1.44 -25.24
C LYS A 19 2.97 0.61 -25.20
N GLY A 20 2.27 0.51 -26.36
CA GLY A 20 0.91 -0.02 -26.45
C GLY A 20 0.63 -1.34 -25.72
N GLY A 21 1.52 -2.34 -25.81
CA GLY A 21 1.31 -3.62 -25.11
C GLY A 21 1.46 -3.54 -23.60
N ALA A 22 2.35 -2.69 -23.10
CA ALA A 22 2.53 -2.46 -21.66
C ALA A 22 1.36 -1.65 -21.08
N ARG A 23 0.89 -0.64 -21.81
CA ARG A 23 -0.28 0.16 -21.41
C ARG A 23 -1.52 -0.71 -21.29
N HIS A 24 -1.82 -1.52 -22.30
CA HIS A 24 -2.98 -2.42 -22.24
C HIS A 24 -2.94 -3.37 -21.04
N ARG A 25 -1.77 -3.92 -20.69
CA ARG A 25 -1.62 -4.75 -19.48
C ARG A 25 -1.88 -3.96 -18.21
N LEU A 26 -1.28 -2.78 -18.08
CA LEU A 26 -1.50 -1.89 -16.96
C LEU A 26 -3.00 -1.57 -16.76
N ASP A 27 -3.72 -1.32 -17.86
CA ASP A 27 -5.16 -1.03 -17.80
C ASP A 27 -5.96 -2.22 -17.27
N LEU A 28 -5.59 -3.47 -17.63
CA LEU A 28 -6.22 -4.69 -17.09
C LEU A 28 -5.91 -4.87 -15.60
N GLU A 29 -4.67 -4.60 -15.19
CA GLU A 29 -4.20 -4.69 -13.81
C GLU A 29 -4.90 -3.65 -12.93
N ILE A 30 -4.97 -2.39 -13.38
CA ILE A 30 -5.70 -1.31 -12.71
C ILE A 30 -7.19 -1.64 -12.62
N LYS A 31 -7.80 -2.17 -13.69
CA LYS A 31 -9.21 -2.59 -13.69
C LYS A 31 -9.47 -3.67 -12.63
N LEU A 32 -8.57 -4.64 -12.49
CA LEU A 32 -8.68 -5.65 -11.45
C LEU A 32 -8.60 -5.00 -10.06
N ILE A 33 -7.61 -4.15 -9.80
CA ILE A 33 -7.43 -3.44 -8.53
C ILE A 33 -8.65 -2.58 -8.21
N SER A 34 -9.15 -1.80 -9.16
CA SER A 34 -10.38 -1.00 -8.98
C SER A 34 -11.57 -1.86 -8.59
N SER A 35 -11.72 -3.05 -9.20
CA SER A 35 -12.79 -4.00 -8.84
C SER A 35 -12.67 -4.56 -7.42
N LEU A 36 -11.45 -4.65 -6.89
CA LEU A 36 -11.18 -5.10 -5.52
C LEU A 36 -11.38 -3.97 -4.50
N ILE A 37 -10.97 -2.75 -4.83
CA ILE A 37 -11.15 -1.56 -3.99
C ILE A 37 -12.63 -1.21 -3.87
N SER A 38 -13.41 -1.34 -4.96
CA SER A 38 -14.80 -0.86 -5.05
C SER A 38 -14.85 0.64 -4.67
N PRO A 39 -14.31 1.52 -5.52
CA PRO A 39 -14.11 2.95 -5.21
C PRO A 39 -15.43 3.64 -4.85
N ILE A 40 -15.38 4.51 -3.85
CA ILE A 40 -16.52 5.32 -3.39
C ILE A 40 -16.04 6.78 -3.34
N PRO A 41 -16.77 7.73 -3.96
CA PRO A 41 -16.42 9.15 -3.90
C PRO A 41 -16.26 9.64 -2.46
N GLY A 42 -15.27 10.49 -2.21
CA GLY A 42 -14.96 11.05 -0.90
C GLY A 42 -14.20 10.12 0.06
N LYS A 43 -14.05 8.81 -0.24
CA LYS A 43 -13.20 7.92 0.54
C LYS A 43 -11.73 8.23 0.32
N ARG A 44 -10.92 8.05 1.40
CA ARG A 44 -9.48 8.31 1.39
C ARG A 44 -8.73 7.06 0.97
N LEU A 45 -7.91 7.19 -0.07
CA LEU A 45 -7.04 6.13 -0.55
C LEU A 45 -5.58 6.59 -0.44
N LEU A 46 -4.74 5.79 0.21
CA LEU A 46 -3.29 5.92 0.21
C LEU A 46 -2.69 4.92 -0.77
N ASP A 47 -1.91 5.40 -1.73
CA ASP A 47 -1.06 4.55 -2.58
C ASP A 47 0.38 4.56 -2.06
N ILE A 48 0.84 3.39 -1.62
CA ILE A 48 2.13 3.18 -0.98
C ILE A 48 3.13 2.72 -2.04
N GLY A 49 4.13 3.54 -2.32
CA GLY A 49 5.01 3.39 -3.48
C GLY A 49 4.30 3.80 -4.76
N CYS A 50 3.72 5.00 -4.76
CA CYS A 50 2.88 5.49 -5.85
C CYS A 50 3.63 5.74 -7.17
N GLY A 51 4.96 5.75 -7.14
CA GLY A 51 5.80 5.99 -8.29
C GLY A 51 5.42 7.27 -9.04
N THR A 52 5.26 7.17 -10.35
CA THR A 52 4.88 8.30 -11.22
C THR A 52 3.36 8.59 -11.22
N GLY A 53 2.60 7.97 -10.32
CA GLY A 53 1.17 8.21 -10.15
C GLY A 53 0.24 7.54 -11.18
N LEU A 54 0.76 6.64 -12.02
CA LEU A 54 -0.03 5.91 -13.03
C LEU A 54 -1.19 5.12 -12.43
N SER A 55 -1.00 4.54 -11.24
CA SER A 55 -2.01 3.79 -10.49
C SER A 55 -3.14 4.66 -9.95
N LEU A 56 -2.83 5.93 -9.61
CA LEU A 56 -3.76 6.87 -9.01
C LEU A 56 -4.67 7.57 -10.02
N GLU A 57 -4.22 7.75 -11.25
CA GLU A 57 -4.92 8.50 -12.29
C GLU A 57 -6.40 8.09 -12.46
N PRO A 58 -6.77 6.80 -12.52
CA PRO A 58 -8.17 6.39 -12.62
C PRO A 58 -9.02 6.74 -11.40
N PHE A 59 -8.44 6.76 -10.21
CA PHE A 59 -9.16 7.05 -8.96
C PHE A 59 -9.44 8.55 -8.77
N VAL A 60 -8.63 9.41 -9.41
CA VAL A 60 -8.93 10.87 -9.49
C VAL A 60 -10.29 11.09 -10.15
N ALA A 61 -10.54 10.43 -11.28
CA ALA A 61 -11.81 10.56 -12.02
C ALA A 61 -13.01 10.01 -11.23
N LEU A 62 -12.77 9.13 -10.26
CA LEU A 62 -13.81 8.54 -9.41
C LEU A 62 -14.13 9.36 -8.14
N GLY A 63 -13.51 10.55 -7.99
CA GLY A 63 -13.79 11.47 -6.90
C GLY A 63 -13.34 10.99 -5.52
N MET A 64 -12.33 10.15 -5.44
CA MET A 64 -11.70 9.74 -4.18
C MET A 64 -10.71 10.81 -3.71
N ASN A 65 -10.49 10.90 -2.40
CA ASN A 65 -9.43 11.71 -1.81
C ASN A 65 -8.13 10.88 -1.81
N LEU A 66 -7.15 11.30 -2.60
CA LEU A 66 -5.98 10.50 -2.91
C LEU A 66 -4.73 11.07 -2.24
N THR A 67 -3.94 10.16 -1.68
CA THR A 67 -2.61 10.44 -1.16
C THR A 67 -1.64 9.43 -1.75
N GLY A 68 -0.47 9.87 -2.20
CA GLY A 68 0.62 9.02 -2.66
C GLY A 68 1.84 9.16 -1.77
N VAL A 69 2.54 8.07 -1.51
CA VAL A 69 3.85 8.08 -0.83
C VAL A 69 4.86 7.27 -1.63
N ASP A 70 6.05 7.84 -1.85
CA ASP A 70 7.15 7.18 -2.54
C ASP A 70 8.50 7.64 -1.98
N PRO A 71 9.53 6.79 -1.87
CA PRO A 71 10.85 7.19 -1.40
C PRO A 71 11.60 8.07 -2.42
N SER A 72 11.34 7.90 -3.72
CA SER A 72 12.04 8.61 -4.79
C SER A 72 11.43 9.98 -5.08
N ALA A 73 12.22 11.04 -4.87
CA ALA A 73 11.82 12.39 -5.23
C ALA A 73 11.52 12.52 -6.74
N TYR A 74 12.29 11.84 -7.60
CA TYR A 74 12.08 11.86 -9.06
C TYR A 74 10.77 11.23 -9.49
N MET A 75 10.33 10.17 -8.79
CA MET A 75 9.02 9.57 -9.00
C MET A 75 7.90 10.53 -8.59
N LEU A 76 8.04 11.18 -7.43
CA LEU A 76 7.08 12.15 -6.94
C LEU A 76 6.97 13.39 -7.84
N ASP A 77 8.08 13.88 -8.40
CA ASP A 77 8.07 14.97 -9.37
C ASP A 77 7.23 14.59 -10.60
N LYS A 78 7.42 13.40 -11.14
CA LYS A 78 6.60 12.87 -12.24
C LYS A 78 5.12 12.70 -11.87
N ALA A 79 4.85 12.23 -10.66
CA ALA A 79 3.48 12.13 -10.14
C ALA A 79 2.82 13.51 -10.03
N ALA A 80 3.55 14.53 -9.55
CA ALA A 80 3.08 15.90 -9.46
C ALA A 80 2.77 16.51 -10.85
N GLU A 81 3.67 16.28 -11.83
CA GLU A 81 3.42 16.68 -13.23
C GLU A 81 2.14 16.05 -13.80
N ARG A 82 1.90 14.75 -13.53
CA ARG A 82 0.75 14.00 -14.04
C ARG A 82 -0.57 14.33 -13.35
N LEU A 83 -0.54 14.38 -12.04
CA LEU A 83 -1.76 14.44 -11.22
C LEU A 83 -2.12 15.87 -10.76
N GLY A 84 -1.15 16.79 -10.77
CA GLY A 84 -1.32 18.15 -10.28
C GLY A 84 -1.74 18.18 -8.81
N HIS A 85 -2.54 19.16 -8.43
CA HIS A 85 -3.03 19.36 -7.04
C HIS A 85 -4.19 18.42 -6.63
N ARG A 86 -4.48 17.40 -7.43
CA ARG A 86 -5.58 16.45 -7.17
C ARG A 86 -5.19 15.32 -6.24
N VAL A 87 -3.92 15.22 -5.89
CA VAL A 87 -3.35 14.16 -5.05
C VAL A 87 -2.32 14.78 -4.10
N ASP A 88 -2.41 14.43 -2.83
CA ASP A 88 -1.40 14.81 -1.84
C ASP A 88 -0.21 13.85 -1.93
N LEU A 89 0.99 14.39 -2.21
CA LEU A 89 2.19 13.59 -2.40
C LEU A 89 3.17 13.77 -1.25
N HIS A 90 3.66 12.65 -0.70
CA HIS A 90 4.57 12.62 0.43
C HIS A 90 5.81 11.77 0.11
N ARG A 91 6.97 12.20 0.62
CA ARG A 91 8.16 11.36 0.57
C ARG A 91 8.20 10.44 1.80
N GLY A 92 8.37 9.12 1.58
CA GLY A 92 8.43 8.13 2.66
C GLY A 92 8.60 6.73 2.13
N THR A 93 8.90 5.79 3.03
CA THR A 93 9.06 4.37 2.69
C THR A 93 7.85 3.56 3.11
N ALA A 94 7.60 2.45 2.42
CA ALA A 94 6.49 1.56 2.74
C ALA A 94 6.59 0.92 4.13
N GLU A 95 7.82 0.79 4.64
CA GLU A 95 8.13 0.17 5.93
C GLU A 95 7.99 1.11 7.14
N ASP A 96 7.83 2.42 6.89
CA ASP A 96 7.68 3.45 7.94
C ASP A 96 6.87 4.62 7.36
N LEU A 97 5.54 4.52 7.47
CA LEU A 97 4.63 5.50 6.88
C LEU A 97 4.41 6.69 7.81
N PRO A 98 4.55 7.94 7.32
CA PRO A 98 4.41 9.15 8.11
C PRO A 98 2.94 9.54 8.36
N PHE A 99 2.07 8.56 8.61
CA PHE A 99 0.64 8.76 8.82
C PHE A 99 0.17 8.07 10.10
N ASP A 100 -0.90 8.60 10.69
CA ASP A 100 -1.51 8.05 11.89
C ASP A 100 -2.26 6.74 11.60
N ASP A 101 -2.51 5.94 12.65
CA ASP A 101 -3.29 4.72 12.59
C ASP A 101 -4.71 5.04 12.08
N ASN A 102 -5.22 4.19 11.17
CA ASN A 102 -6.57 4.31 10.59
C ASN A 102 -6.87 5.65 9.88
N SER A 103 -5.84 6.33 9.37
CA SER A 103 -5.98 7.62 8.69
C SER A 103 -6.57 7.53 7.28
N PHE A 104 -6.59 6.35 6.67
CA PHE A 104 -7.13 6.10 5.33
C PHE A 104 -8.20 5.01 5.35
N ASP A 105 -9.17 5.09 4.44
CA ASP A 105 -10.17 4.03 4.27
C ASP A 105 -9.57 2.82 3.55
N THR A 106 -8.69 3.07 2.59
CA THR A 106 -8.00 2.04 1.79
C THR A 106 -6.51 2.36 1.70
N ALA A 107 -5.66 1.36 1.91
CA ALA A 107 -4.25 1.41 1.53
C ALA A 107 -4.03 0.49 0.32
N LEU A 108 -3.32 0.98 -0.69
CA LEU A 108 -2.95 0.28 -1.90
C LEU A 108 -1.43 0.10 -1.94
N LEU A 109 -0.98 -1.11 -2.28
CA LEU A 109 0.39 -1.45 -2.61
C LEU A 109 0.38 -2.00 -4.05
N PHE A 110 0.61 -1.13 -5.04
CA PHE A 110 0.55 -1.50 -6.46
C PHE A 110 1.95 -1.55 -7.05
N PHE A 111 2.46 -2.76 -7.31
CA PHE A 111 3.84 -3.07 -7.71
C PHE A 111 4.93 -2.67 -6.72
N SER A 112 4.62 -1.92 -5.68
CA SER A 112 5.59 -1.38 -4.74
C SER A 112 6.16 -2.43 -3.79
N LEU A 113 5.36 -3.44 -3.41
CA LEU A 113 5.80 -4.50 -2.50
C LEU A 113 6.99 -5.30 -3.05
N GLU A 114 7.11 -5.37 -4.37
CA GLU A 114 8.15 -6.09 -5.10
C GLU A 114 9.55 -5.50 -4.90
N PHE A 115 9.61 -4.21 -4.57
CA PHE A 115 10.86 -3.46 -4.36
C PHE A 115 11.16 -3.22 -2.87
N SER A 116 10.29 -3.69 -1.98
CA SER A 116 10.48 -3.57 -0.53
C SER A 116 11.48 -4.62 -0.03
N ASN A 117 12.44 -4.20 0.79
CA ASN A 117 13.36 -5.13 1.46
C ASN A 117 12.71 -5.89 2.62
N ARG A 118 11.64 -5.34 3.17
CA ARG A 118 10.88 -5.92 4.30
C ARG A 118 9.38 -5.92 3.98
N PRO A 119 8.94 -6.76 3.02
CA PRO A 119 7.56 -6.73 2.55
C PRO A 119 6.54 -7.01 3.67
N ALA A 120 6.87 -7.85 4.65
CA ALA A 120 6.03 -8.06 5.82
C ALA A 120 5.80 -6.76 6.61
N LYS A 121 6.85 -5.95 6.80
CA LYS A 121 6.75 -4.67 7.51
C LYS A 121 5.94 -3.65 6.73
N ALA A 122 6.12 -3.59 5.39
CA ALA A 122 5.32 -2.74 4.52
C ALA A 122 3.82 -3.07 4.61
N ILE A 123 3.48 -4.35 4.68
CA ILE A 123 2.10 -4.80 4.87
C ILE A 123 1.57 -4.46 6.27
N GLU A 124 2.39 -4.59 7.32
CA GLU A 124 2.02 -4.16 8.68
C GLU A 124 1.67 -2.68 8.71
N GLU A 125 2.50 -1.83 8.11
CA GLU A 125 2.27 -0.39 8.02
C GLU A 125 1.01 -0.07 7.20
N ALA A 126 0.83 -0.72 6.04
CA ALA A 126 -0.39 -0.58 5.26
C ALA A 126 -1.65 -0.95 6.08
N CYS A 127 -1.59 -2.03 6.88
CA CYS A 127 -2.68 -2.43 7.77
C CYS A 127 -2.85 -1.50 8.97
N ARG A 128 -1.79 -0.82 9.42
CA ARG A 128 -1.85 0.17 10.50
C ARG A 128 -2.62 1.41 10.08
N VAL A 129 -2.31 1.93 8.89
CA VAL A 129 -2.90 3.18 8.39
C VAL A 129 -4.28 2.98 7.74
N ALA A 130 -4.63 1.75 7.33
CA ALA A 130 -5.89 1.45 6.66
C ALA A 130 -6.98 1.05 7.65
N ARG A 131 -8.13 1.73 7.57
CA ARG A 131 -9.30 1.47 8.41
C ARG A 131 -10.17 0.32 7.89
N GLU A 132 -10.38 0.23 6.58
CA GLU A 132 -11.37 -0.69 6.00
C GLU A 132 -10.74 -1.83 5.21
N GLN A 133 -9.69 -1.54 4.43
CA GLN A 133 -9.07 -2.55 3.57
C GLN A 133 -7.65 -2.18 3.14
N VAL A 134 -6.87 -3.22 2.90
CA VAL A 134 -5.59 -3.15 2.20
C VAL A 134 -5.72 -3.92 0.89
N VAL A 135 -5.25 -3.34 -0.20
CA VAL A 135 -5.23 -3.98 -1.51
C VAL A 135 -3.80 -4.05 -2.00
N ILE A 136 -3.39 -5.24 -2.44
CA ILE A 136 -2.05 -5.53 -2.93
C ILE A 136 -2.15 -5.94 -4.37
N GLY A 137 -1.34 -5.35 -5.25
CA GLY A 137 -1.18 -5.72 -6.65
C GLY A 137 0.28 -6.04 -6.96
N VAL A 138 0.58 -7.28 -7.37
CA VAL A 138 1.95 -7.75 -7.61
C VAL A 138 2.04 -8.69 -8.79
N HIS A 139 3.23 -8.82 -9.38
CA HIS A 139 3.49 -9.82 -10.41
C HIS A 139 3.53 -11.24 -9.82
N ASN A 140 2.87 -12.16 -10.53
CA ASN A 140 2.82 -13.57 -10.14
C ASN A 140 4.11 -14.29 -10.55
N ARG A 141 4.83 -14.82 -9.56
CA ARG A 141 6.06 -15.59 -9.77
C ARG A 141 5.90 -16.78 -10.71
N TYR A 142 4.76 -17.45 -10.66
CA TYR A 142 4.49 -18.68 -11.41
C TYR A 142 3.86 -18.46 -12.78
N ALA A 143 3.56 -17.22 -13.17
CA ALA A 143 3.10 -16.96 -14.53
C ALA A 143 4.22 -17.22 -15.54
N PRO A 144 3.96 -17.97 -16.63
CA PRO A 144 4.99 -18.35 -17.60
C PRO A 144 5.76 -17.15 -18.16
N GLN A 145 5.06 -16.05 -18.46
CA GLN A 145 5.68 -14.81 -18.96
C GLN A 145 6.61 -14.14 -17.94
N ASN A 146 6.27 -14.18 -16.65
CA ASN A 146 7.10 -13.61 -15.60
C ASN A 146 8.31 -14.50 -15.32
N MET A 147 8.18 -15.83 -15.45
CA MET A 147 9.29 -16.76 -15.42
C MET A 147 10.26 -16.49 -16.58
N ALA A 148 9.75 -16.32 -17.80
CA ALA A 148 10.55 -15.97 -18.97
C ALA A 148 11.25 -14.60 -18.80
N ARG A 149 10.54 -13.59 -18.23
CA ARG A 149 11.12 -12.27 -17.92
C ARG A 149 12.28 -12.38 -16.92
N ARG A 150 12.11 -13.14 -15.85
CA ARG A 150 13.17 -13.35 -14.86
C ARG A 150 14.39 -14.05 -15.46
N LEU A 151 14.18 -15.05 -16.31
CA LEU A 151 15.27 -15.73 -17.01
C LEU A 151 16.01 -14.76 -17.95
N LYS A 152 15.27 -13.93 -18.70
CA LYS A 152 15.86 -12.90 -19.55
C LYS A 152 16.60 -11.83 -18.76
N GLY A 153 16.04 -11.39 -17.61
CA GLY A 153 16.66 -10.40 -16.73
C GLY A 153 17.99 -10.85 -16.11
N PHE A 154 18.24 -12.15 -16.03
CA PHE A 154 19.54 -12.67 -15.62
C PHE A 154 20.65 -12.33 -16.63
N PHE A 155 20.34 -12.30 -17.93
CA PHE A 155 21.28 -11.97 -18.99
C PHE A 155 21.25 -10.50 -19.40
N PHE A 156 20.09 -9.86 -19.28
CA PHE A 156 19.86 -8.47 -19.67
C PHE A 156 19.09 -7.74 -18.56
N PRO A 157 19.81 -7.13 -17.59
CA PRO A 157 19.20 -6.45 -16.48
C PRO A 157 18.21 -5.37 -16.95
N ASP A 158 17.02 -5.38 -16.40
CA ASP A 158 15.96 -4.40 -16.60
C ASP A 158 15.42 -3.89 -15.23
N MET A 159 14.41 -3.02 -15.26
CA MET A 159 13.79 -2.49 -14.05
C MET A 159 13.25 -3.57 -13.09
N TYR A 160 12.94 -4.77 -13.61
CA TYR A 160 12.43 -5.89 -12.81
C TYR A 160 13.53 -6.79 -12.23
N SER A 161 14.79 -6.53 -12.55
CA SER A 161 15.92 -7.34 -12.06
C SER A 161 16.07 -7.28 -10.53
N HIS A 162 15.59 -6.19 -9.92
CA HIS A 162 15.56 -5.98 -8.47
C HIS A 162 14.20 -6.32 -7.85
N ALA A 163 13.19 -6.70 -8.65
CA ALA A 163 11.85 -6.97 -8.17
C ALA A 163 11.70 -8.39 -7.63
N HIS A 164 11.11 -8.53 -6.45
CA HIS A 164 10.73 -9.81 -5.89
C HIS A 164 9.29 -10.16 -6.31
N PHE A 165 9.12 -11.12 -7.22
CA PHE A 165 7.79 -11.57 -7.62
C PHE A 165 7.21 -12.52 -6.59
N PHE A 166 5.93 -12.35 -6.29
CA PHE A 166 5.22 -13.10 -5.28
C PHE A 166 4.35 -14.22 -5.87
N SER A 167 4.01 -15.18 -5.05
CA SER A 167 2.93 -16.13 -5.33
C SER A 167 1.73 -15.86 -4.42
N VAL A 168 0.54 -16.34 -4.82
CA VAL A 168 -0.66 -16.26 -3.98
C VAL A 168 -0.45 -16.94 -2.62
N TRP A 169 0.30 -18.04 -2.59
CA TRP A 169 0.61 -18.79 -1.37
C TRP A 169 1.52 -18.01 -0.43
N GLU A 170 2.59 -17.43 -0.97
CA GLU A 170 3.54 -16.61 -0.22
C GLU A 170 2.84 -15.41 0.42
N LEU A 171 2.02 -14.69 -0.35
CA LEU A 171 1.21 -13.60 0.19
C LEU A 171 0.26 -14.08 1.30
N LYS A 172 -0.44 -15.20 1.12
CA LYS A 172 -1.33 -15.76 2.14
C LYS A 172 -0.59 -16.15 3.41
N ILE A 173 0.58 -16.79 3.31
CA ILE A 173 1.41 -17.14 4.46
C ILE A 173 1.83 -15.87 5.20
N MET A 174 2.32 -14.87 4.47
CA MET A 174 2.73 -13.58 5.03
C MET A 174 1.55 -12.87 5.74
N MET A 175 0.38 -12.85 5.12
CA MET A 175 -0.83 -12.28 5.74
C MET A 175 -1.21 -13.01 7.02
N ASN A 176 -1.19 -14.35 7.00
CA ASN A 176 -1.53 -15.14 8.18
C ASN A 176 -0.54 -14.93 9.33
N SER A 177 0.75 -14.73 9.04
CA SER A 177 1.77 -14.46 10.07
C SER A 177 1.61 -13.09 10.73
N ILE A 178 1.14 -12.08 9.95
CA ILE A 178 1.00 -10.69 10.43
C ILE A 178 -0.34 -10.47 11.13
N LEU A 179 -1.43 -10.94 10.52
CA LEU A 179 -2.79 -10.60 10.91
C LEU A 179 -3.57 -11.77 11.53
N GLY A 180 -3.01 -12.99 11.50
CA GLY A 180 -3.74 -14.20 11.81
C GLY A 180 -4.74 -14.56 10.69
N LYS A 181 -5.76 -15.35 11.03
CA LYS A 181 -6.79 -15.76 10.05
C LYS A 181 -7.74 -14.59 9.76
N VAL A 182 -7.48 -13.87 8.67
CA VAL A 182 -8.34 -12.77 8.20
C VAL A 182 -8.98 -13.12 6.85
N PRO A 183 -10.16 -12.55 6.51
CA PRO A 183 -10.76 -12.73 5.20
C PRO A 183 -9.88 -12.15 4.10
N VAL A 184 -9.40 -12.99 3.19
CA VAL A 184 -8.61 -12.60 2.02
C VAL A 184 -9.38 -12.94 0.75
N LYS A 185 -9.54 -11.95 -0.13
CA LYS A 185 -10.05 -12.14 -1.49
C LYS A 185 -8.91 -11.90 -2.46
N TRP A 186 -8.73 -12.80 -3.41
CA TRP A 186 -7.71 -12.65 -4.44
C TRP A 186 -8.25 -13.01 -5.82
N ARG A 187 -7.65 -12.42 -6.83
CA ARG A 187 -7.88 -12.69 -8.26
C ARG A 187 -6.61 -12.48 -9.03
N THR A 188 -6.55 -13.01 -10.24
CA THR A 188 -5.45 -12.78 -11.18
C THR A 188 -6.00 -12.23 -12.49
N THR A 189 -5.13 -11.56 -13.25
CA THR A 189 -5.43 -11.09 -14.60
C THR A 189 -4.21 -11.23 -15.50
N VAL A 190 -4.36 -10.86 -16.77
CA VAL A 190 -3.31 -11.00 -17.79
C VAL A 190 -2.91 -12.48 -17.97
N GLN A 191 -3.91 -13.35 -18.21
CA GLN A 191 -3.71 -14.75 -18.53
C GLN A 191 -3.17 -14.94 -19.96
N PHE A 192 -3.55 -14.05 -20.87
CA PHE A 192 -3.22 -14.11 -22.31
C PHE A 192 -2.36 -12.92 -22.75
N PRO A 193 -1.11 -12.79 -22.26
CA PRO A 193 -0.29 -11.59 -22.44
C PRO A 193 0.13 -11.30 -23.89
N PHE A 194 0.04 -12.30 -24.76
CA PHE A 194 0.42 -12.20 -26.18
C PHE A 194 -0.76 -11.93 -27.10
N LEU A 195 -1.97 -11.97 -26.53
CA LEU A 195 -3.20 -11.75 -27.28
C LEU A 195 -3.81 -10.42 -26.87
N SER A 196 -4.13 -9.58 -27.83
CA SER A 196 -4.81 -8.31 -27.63
C SER A 196 -6.11 -8.29 -28.44
N GLY A 197 -7.12 -7.64 -27.89
CA GLY A 197 -8.40 -7.48 -28.56
C GLY A 197 -9.59 -7.44 -27.59
N SER A 198 -10.71 -6.89 -28.04
CA SER A 198 -11.89 -6.68 -27.21
C SER A 198 -12.50 -7.99 -26.68
N LEU A 199 -12.41 -9.08 -27.45
CA LEU A 199 -12.88 -10.41 -27.04
C LEU A 199 -12.02 -10.98 -25.90
N ILE A 200 -10.69 -10.80 -25.96
CA ILE A 200 -9.76 -11.29 -24.93
C ILE A 200 -9.93 -10.50 -23.65
N SER A 201 -10.08 -9.18 -23.73
CA SER A 201 -10.39 -8.34 -22.57
C SER A 201 -11.71 -8.73 -21.91
N LYS A 202 -12.73 -9.15 -22.69
CA LYS A 202 -13.98 -9.68 -22.16
C LYS A 202 -13.77 -11.04 -21.49
N LEU A 203 -13.00 -11.95 -22.11
CA LEU A 203 -12.65 -13.25 -21.53
C LEU A 203 -11.88 -13.09 -20.20
N GLU A 204 -10.87 -12.23 -20.18
CA GLU A 204 -10.09 -11.93 -18.96
C GLU A 204 -10.93 -11.30 -17.85
N SER A 205 -12.06 -10.66 -18.19
CA SER A 205 -12.99 -10.10 -17.20
C SER A 205 -13.91 -11.16 -16.57
N LEU A 206 -13.96 -12.39 -17.10
CA LEU A 206 -14.77 -13.46 -16.54
C LEU A 206 -14.22 -13.92 -15.19
N ARG A 207 -15.07 -13.93 -14.16
CA ARG A 207 -14.68 -14.27 -12.78
C ARG A 207 -14.04 -15.65 -12.66
N PHE A 208 -14.45 -16.61 -13.47
CA PHE A 208 -13.88 -17.96 -13.48
C PHE A 208 -12.41 -17.95 -13.93
N ILE A 209 -12.08 -17.17 -14.96
CA ILE A 209 -10.71 -17.05 -15.48
C ILE A 209 -9.82 -16.32 -14.46
N GLN A 210 -10.36 -15.31 -13.76
CA GLN A 210 -9.65 -14.57 -12.73
C GLN A 210 -9.34 -15.38 -11.46
N TRP A 211 -9.90 -16.55 -11.28
CA TRP A 211 -9.56 -17.49 -10.20
C TRP A 211 -8.45 -18.46 -10.58
N SER A 212 -7.92 -18.33 -11.78
CA SER A 212 -6.77 -19.10 -12.24
C SER A 212 -5.48 -18.66 -11.52
N TYR A 213 -4.64 -19.60 -11.15
CA TYR A 213 -3.31 -19.31 -10.56
C TYR A 213 -2.26 -18.89 -11.61
N TRP A 214 -2.60 -18.87 -12.90
CA TRP A 214 -1.66 -18.67 -14.01
C TRP A 214 -1.60 -17.22 -14.51
N GLY A 215 -2.51 -16.35 -14.09
CA GLY A 215 -2.47 -14.93 -14.47
C GLY A 215 -1.16 -14.27 -14.02
N SER A 216 -0.63 -13.36 -14.82
CA SER A 216 0.66 -12.73 -14.56
C SER A 216 0.64 -11.70 -13.45
N PHE A 217 -0.52 -11.22 -13.09
CA PHE A 217 -0.73 -10.25 -12.04
C PHE A 217 -1.71 -10.79 -10.99
N ILE A 218 -1.38 -10.61 -9.72
CA ILE A 218 -2.20 -10.98 -8.57
C ILE A 218 -2.73 -9.70 -7.93
N GLY A 219 -4.06 -9.59 -7.82
CA GLY A 219 -4.71 -8.63 -6.95
C GLY A 219 -5.21 -9.34 -5.69
N MET A 220 -4.87 -8.83 -4.51
CA MET A 220 -5.29 -9.36 -3.23
C MET A 220 -5.89 -8.27 -2.35
N ARG A 221 -7.09 -8.50 -1.83
CA ARG A 221 -7.76 -7.60 -0.87
C ARG A 221 -7.86 -8.26 0.48
N ILE A 222 -7.46 -7.52 1.50
CA ILE A 222 -7.47 -7.92 2.91
C ILE A 222 -8.37 -6.93 3.65
N LYS A 223 -9.17 -7.42 4.58
CA LYS A 223 -9.84 -6.59 5.57
C LYS A 223 -9.06 -6.71 6.87
N PRO A 224 -8.23 -5.72 7.25
CA PRO A 224 -7.57 -5.75 8.54
C PRO A 224 -8.63 -5.73 9.62
N VAL A 225 -8.45 -6.55 10.65
CA VAL A 225 -9.23 -6.37 11.88
C VAL A 225 -8.59 -5.17 12.57
N PRO A 226 -9.32 -4.10 12.88
CA PRO A 226 -8.77 -2.93 13.55
C PRO A 226 -8.11 -3.38 14.87
N LYS A 227 -6.80 -3.40 14.90
CA LYS A 227 -6.07 -3.55 16.16
C LYS A 227 -6.16 -2.20 16.84
N PHE A 228 -7.11 -2.03 17.74
CA PHE A 228 -7.06 -0.93 18.69
C PHE A 228 -5.79 -1.14 19.53
N ARG A 229 -4.69 -0.53 19.12
CA ARG A 229 -3.59 -0.27 20.05
C ARG A 229 -4.11 0.82 20.98
N THR A 230 -4.81 0.41 22.05
CA THR A 230 -4.93 1.26 23.21
C THR A 230 -3.51 1.47 23.73
N ARG A 231 -2.87 2.57 23.35
CA ARG A 231 -1.75 3.07 24.15
C ARG A 231 -2.36 3.27 25.53
N PRO A 232 -1.85 2.58 26.58
CA PRO A 232 -2.34 2.86 27.91
C PRO A 232 -2.17 4.36 28.10
N LEU A 233 -3.27 5.07 28.37
CA LEU A 233 -3.24 6.46 28.78
C LEU A 233 -2.28 6.49 29.97
N VAL A 234 -1.08 6.98 29.76
CA VAL A 234 -0.17 7.33 30.85
C VAL A 234 -0.84 8.52 31.51
N LEU A 235 -1.68 8.23 32.50
CA LEU A 235 -2.19 9.22 33.42
C LEU A 235 -0.95 9.86 34.03
N LYS A 236 -0.56 11.04 33.55
CA LYS A 236 0.33 11.92 34.28
C LYS A 236 -0.43 12.33 35.54
N THR A 237 -0.36 11.51 36.56
CA THR A 237 -0.74 11.92 37.92
C THR A 237 0.19 13.05 38.26
N ARG A 238 -0.32 14.27 38.16
CA ARG A 238 0.31 15.44 38.72
C ARG A 238 0.26 15.21 40.22
N ASN A 239 1.37 14.78 40.80
CA ASN A 239 1.52 14.73 42.26
C ASN A 239 1.38 16.19 42.72
N HIS A 240 0.16 16.58 43.14
CA HIS A 240 0.00 17.71 43.99
C HIS A 240 0.68 17.32 45.30
N LYS A 241 1.86 17.85 45.56
CA LYS A 241 2.40 17.92 46.92
C LYS A 241 1.33 18.61 47.73
N ILE A 242 0.64 17.85 48.58
CA ILE A 242 -0.18 18.40 49.63
C ILE A 242 0.87 19.07 50.56
N ASN A 243 0.93 20.42 50.51
CA ASN A 243 1.68 21.16 51.48
C ASN A 243 1.04 20.84 52.83
N GLU A 244 1.79 20.14 53.68
CA GLU A 244 1.43 20.02 55.09
C GLU A 244 1.25 21.44 55.67
N PRO A 245 0.16 21.72 56.38
CA PRO A 245 0.01 22.99 57.05
C PRO A 245 1.12 23.12 58.11
N ALA A 246 1.82 24.25 58.05
CA ALA A 246 2.87 24.60 58.99
C ALA A 246 2.36 24.46 60.44
N ALA A 247 2.95 23.58 61.16
CA ALA A 247 2.82 23.50 62.63
C ALA A 247 3.36 24.81 63.22
N GLY A 248 2.52 25.54 63.85
CA GLY A 248 2.99 26.73 64.62
C GLY A 248 1.88 27.72 64.88
N LEU A 249 1.09 27.50 65.90
CA LEU A 249 0.63 28.57 66.82
C LEU A 249 -0.16 27.85 67.93
N ALA A 250 0.57 27.47 68.98
CA ALA A 250 -0.01 27.17 70.31
C ALA A 250 -0.46 28.45 70.95
N LEU A 251 -1.74 28.77 70.83
CA LEU A 251 -2.37 29.77 71.72
C LEU A 251 -2.85 29.08 72.97
N GLY A 252 -2.12 29.35 74.05
CA GLY A 252 -2.49 28.95 75.40
C GLY A 252 -3.77 29.63 75.82
N PHE A 253 -4.78 28.81 76.15
CA PHE A 253 -5.90 29.25 76.95
C PHE A 253 -5.71 28.66 78.37
N ARG A 254 -5.39 29.59 79.28
CA ARG A 254 -5.36 29.36 80.73
C ARG A 254 -6.83 29.50 81.19
N ILE A 255 -7.43 28.46 81.73
CA ILE A 255 -8.67 28.56 82.41
C ILE A 255 -8.27 28.55 83.89
N LYS A 256 -8.70 29.59 84.63
CA LYS A 256 -8.70 29.73 86.05
C LYS A 256 -10.01 29.18 86.59
N GLU A 257 -9.91 28.47 87.69
CA GLU A 257 -10.86 27.91 88.66
C GLU A 257 -11.72 26.75 88.21
#